data_e943e44c84e71e0b50823c5ed49073bd
#
_entry.id   e943e44c84e71e0b50823c5ed49073bd
#
_cell.length_a   1.000
_cell.length_b   1.000
_cell.length_c   1.000
_cell.angle_alpha   90.00
_cell.angle_beta   90.00
_cell.angle_gamma   90.00
#
_symmetry.space_group_name_H-M   'P 1'
#
loop_
_entity.id
_entity.type
_entity.pdbx_description
1 polymer ?
#
loop_
_entity_poly.entity_id
_entity_poly.type
_entity_poly.pdbx_seq_one_letter_code
_entity_poly.pdbx_strand_id
1 'polypeptide(L)'
;DNCTDETARVAREGGAICYERTDPDRRTKGYALQFLFRQIERDYGTDAFEAYIVFDADNLLKRDFLSRMNEAFDAGEQIVTSYRNTKNFADNWLSASYAIHWLRTVRLEHRARSVLGLATRIQGTGFLFSSALVKNGWNYTSLTEDRAFSADAVAAGYSISYCDAAPVSYTHLTLPT
;
A
#
# COMPACT_ATOMS: atom_id res chain seq x y z
N ASP A 1 15.42 1.40 0.99
CA ASP A 1 15.95 0.81 -0.23
C ASP A 1 16.81 1.82 -0.96
N ASN A 2 18.10 1.51 -1.16
CA ASN A 2 19.09 2.37 -1.83
C ASN A 2 19.23 3.80 -1.22
N CYS A 3 18.89 3.98 0.05
CA CYS A 3 19.11 5.25 0.75
C CYS A 3 20.58 5.47 1.04
N THR A 4 21.06 6.69 0.81
CA THR A 4 22.45 7.11 1.08
C THR A 4 22.51 8.16 2.19
N ASP A 5 21.38 8.47 2.79
CA ASP A 5 21.18 9.46 3.85
C ASP A 5 20.86 8.79 5.21
N GLU A 6 20.43 9.58 6.18
CA GLU A 6 20.11 9.14 7.53
C GLU A 6 18.76 8.43 7.67
N THR A 7 18.07 8.07 6.56
CA THR A 7 16.72 7.48 6.57
C THR A 7 16.64 6.25 7.48
N ALA A 8 17.62 5.34 7.39
CA ALA A 8 17.60 4.10 8.18
C ALA A 8 17.75 4.38 9.68
N ARG A 9 18.62 5.34 10.05
CA ARG A 9 18.82 5.76 11.45
C ARG A 9 17.54 6.37 12.00
N VAL A 10 16.95 7.32 11.29
CA VAL A 10 15.72 8.00 11.71
C VAL A 10 14.56 7.00 11.86
N ALA A 11 14.44 6.04 10.95
CA ALA A 11 13.42 5.01 11.05
C ALA A 11 13.57 4.16 12.32
N ARG A 12 14.80 3.74 12.66
CA ARG A 12 15.09 2.97 13.90
C ARG A 12 14.83 3.79 15.16
N GLU A 13 15.23 5.05 15.17
CA GLU A 13 14.96 5.97 16.29
C GLU A 13 13.46 6.19 16.49
N GLY A 14 12.68 6.15 15.40
CA GLY A 14 11.22 6.15 15.45
C GLY A 14 10.59 4.83 15.89
N GLY A 15 11.39 3.81 16.21
CA GLY A 15 10.92 2.50 16.70
C GLY A 15 10.61 1.49 15.59
N ALA A 16 10.92 1.79 14.32
CA ALA A 16 10.69 0.86 13.22
C ALA A 16 11.80 -0.21 13.15
N ILE A 17 11.43 -1.43 12.79
CA ILE A 17 12.38 -2.46 12.36
C ILE A 17 12.79 -2.11 10.92
N CYS A 18 14.06 -1.78 10.73
CA CYS A 18 14.57 -1.27 9.47
C CYS A 18 15.51 -2.26 8.81
N TYR A 19 15.14 -2.78 7.67
CA TYR A 19 15.97 -3.59 6.79
C TYR A 19 16.53 -2.72 5.67
N GLU A 20 17.86 -2.71 5.55
CA GLU A 20 18.56 -1.96 4.53
C GLU A 20 18.86 -2.85 3.32
N ARG A 21 18.57 -2.34 2.13
CA ARG A 21 18.85 -2.99 0.86
C ARG A 21 19.60 -2.02 -0.05
N THR A 22 20.69 -2.49 -0.62
CA THR A 22 21.44 -1.77 -1.65
C THR A 22 21.52 -2.62 -2.90
N ASP A 23 20.80 -2.22 -3.94
CA ASP A 23 20.76 -2.89 -5.24
C ASP A 23 20.44 -1.83 -6.31
N PRO A 24 21.48 -1.31 -6.99
CA PRO A 24 21.29 -0.23 -7.96
C PRO A 24 20.59 -0.68 -9.25
N ASP A 25 20.55 -1.97 -9.53
CA ASP A 25 19.96 -2.51 -10.76
C ASP A 25 18.48 -2.82 -10.63
N ARG A 26 17.99 -3.04 -9.41
CA ARG A 26 16.62 -3.45 -9.11
C ARG A 26 15.93 -2.45 -8.19
N ARG A 27 15.54 -1.28 -8.73
CA ARG A 27 15.09 -0.11 -7.95
C ARG A 27 13.58 0.02 -7.77
N THR A 28 12.76 -0.88 -8.31
CA THR A 28 11.31 -0.77 -8.16
C THR A 28 10.86 -1.11 -6.73
N LYS A 29 9.72 -0.55 -6.31
CA LYS A 29 9.06 -0.87 -5.05
C LYS A 29 8.79 -2.37 -4.91
N GLY A 30 8.46 -3.05 -6.01
CA GLY A 30 8.25 -4.48 -6.04
C GLY A 30 9.47 -5.28 -5.59
N TYR A 31 10.68 -4.90 -6.00
CA TYR A 31 11.91 -5.53 -5.50
C TYR A 31 12.19 -5.24 -4.03
N ALA A 32 11.88 -4.03 -3.57
CA ALA A 32 11.99 -3.68 -2.15
C ALA A 32 11.03 -4.53 -1.30
N LEU A 33 9.78 -4.70 -1.74
CA LEU A 33 8.81 -5.57 -1.08
C LEU A 33 9.25 -7.05 -1.12
N GLN A 34 9.74 -7.54 -2.25
CA GLN A 34 10.28 -8.90 -2.37
C GLN A 34 11.42 -9.15 -1.37
N PHE A 35 12.33 -8.20 -1.25
CA PHE A 35 13.41 -8.28 -0.25
C PHE A 35 12.84 -8.27 1.17
N LEU A 36 11.93 -7.33 1.49
CA LEU A 36 11.34 -7.19 2.81
C LEU A 36 10.61 -8.46 3.25
N PHE A 37 9.78 -9.07 2.39
CA PHE A 37 9.07 -10.30 2.72
C PHE A 37 10.01 -11.46 3.03
N ARG A 38 11.12 -11.59 2.30
CA ARG A 38 12.17 -12.58 2.63
C ARG A 38 12.81 -12.34 3.99
N GLN A 39 13.01 -11.06 4.40
CA GLN A 39 13.53 -10.76 5.73
C GLN A 39 12.50 -11.09 6.83
N ILE A 40 11.23 -10.76 6.60
CA ILE A 40 10.15 -11.08 7.53
C ILE A 40 10.03 -12.59 7.71
N GLU A 41 10.03 -13.35 6.61
CA GLU A 41 9.99 -14.81 6.65
C GLU A 41 11.18 -15.41 7.43
N ARG A 42 12.38 -14.89 7.20
CA ARG A 42 13.60 -15.34 7.89
C ARG A 42 13.53 -15.07 9.40
N ASP A 43 13.07 -13.89 9.81
CA ASP A 43 13.18 -13.42 11.20
C ASP A 43 11.95 -13.83 12.03
N TYR A 44 10.79 -14.04 11.42
CA TYR A 44 9.52 -14.32 12.12
C TYR A 44 8.85 -15.64 11.67
N GLY A 45 9.22 -16.18 10.52
CA GLY A 45 8.56 -17.33 9.91
C GLY A 45 7.37 -16.96 9.01
N THR A 46 6.90 -17.91 8.23
CA THR A 46 5.86 -17.74 7.21
C THR A 46 4.46 -17.46 7.79
N ASP A 47 4.18 -17.94 8.98
CA ASP A 47 2.84 -17.90 9.61
C ASP A 47 2.78 -16.93 10.81
N ALA A 48 3.76 -16.03 10.94
CA ALA A 48 3.82 -15.09 12.07
C ALA A 48 2.75 -14.00 12.04
N PHE A 49 2.24 -13.68 10.86
CA PHE A 49 1.26 -12.61 10.66
C PHE A 49 0.09 -13.11 9.81
N GLU A 50 -1.13 -12.71 10.17
CA GLU A 50 -2.35 -13.07 9.41
C GLU A 50 -2.52 -12.20 8.17
N ALA A 51 -2.08 -10.94 8.24
CA ALA A 51 -2.17 -9.98 7.14
C ALA A 51 -1.00 -9.00 7.15
N TYR A 52 -0.80 -8.35 6.03
CA TYR A 52 0.17 -7.26 5.84
C TYR A 52 -0.52 -6.01 5.35
N ILE A 53 -0.03 -4.85 5.80
CA ILE A 53 -0.45 -3.55 5.29
C ILE A 53 0.77 -2.84 4.71
N VAL A 54 0.64 -2.32 3.50
CA VAL A 54 1.74 -1.63 2.80
C VAL A 54 1.46 -0.14 2.72
N PHE A 55 2.44 0.66 3.13
CA PHE A 55 2.44 2.12 3.03
C PHE A 55 3.69 2.65 2.35
N ASP A 56 3.54 3.78 1.69
CA ASP A 56 4.67 4.60 1.28
C ASP A 56 5.15 5.44 2.49
N ALA A 57 6.45 5.74 2.54
CA ALA A 57 7.08 6.38 3.71
C ALA A 57 6.56 7.80 4.01
N ASP A 58 5.96 8.46 3.03
CA ASP A 58 5.40 9.81 3.15
C ASP A 58 3.93 9.84 3.59
N ASN A 59 3.33 8.69 3.87
CA ASN A 59 1.92 8.61 4.20
C ASN A 59 1.65 9.00 5.66
N LEU A 60 0.55 9.74 5.88
CA LEU A 60 -0.02 9.98 7.20
C LEU A 60 -1.33 9.21 7.35
N LEU A 61 -1.41 8.46 8.42
CA LEU A 61 -2.57 7.64 8.75
C LEU A 61 -3.47 8.37 9.73
N LYS A 62 -4.77 8.22 9.57
CA LYS A 62 -5.72 8.56 10.62
C LYS A 62 -5.54 7.60 11.80
N ARG A 63 -5.77 8.08 13.02
CA ARG A 63 -5.51 7.28 14.25
C ARG A 63 -6.27 5.95 14.32
N ASP A 64 -7.46 5.89 13.72
CA ASP A 64 -8.30 4.70 13.67
C ASP A 64 -8.10 3.85 12.41
N PHE A 65 -7.11 4.18 11.55
CA PHE A 65 -6.88 3.50 10.28
C PHE A 65 -6.72 1.98 10.44
N LEU A 66 -5.82 1.55 11.33
CA LEU A 66 -5.56 0.12 11.55
C LEU A 66 -6.80 -0.61 12.06
N SER A 67 -7.57 0.01 12.99
CA SER A 67 -8.82 -0.54 13.49
C SER A 67 -9.83 -0.76 12.37
N ARG A 68 -9.98 0.21 11.46
CA ARG A 68 -10.91 0.11 10.33
C ARG A 68 -10.50 -0.94 9.30
N MET A 69 -9.21 -1.06 9.04
CA MET A 69 -8.71 -2.10 8.13
C MET A 69 -8.85 -3.50 8.75
N ASN A 70 -8.60 -3.62 10.06
CA ASN A 70 -8.78 -4.87 10.78
C ASN A 70 -10.26 -5.29 10.84
N GLU A 71 -11.20 -4.35 11.08
CA GLU A 71 -12.64 -4.63 11.02
C GLU A 71 -13.05 -5.24 9.66
N ALA A 72 -12.49 -4.72 8.55
CA ALA A 72 -12.75 -5.28 7.23
C ALA A 72 -12.15 -6.68 7.06
N PHE A 73 -10.93 -6.89 7.55
CA PHE A 73 -10.28 -8.21 7.53
C PHE A 73 -11.01 -9.24 8.37
N ASP A 74 -11.45 -8.88 9.58
CA ASP A 74 -12.26 -9.73 10.46
C ASP A 74 -13.63 -10.07 9.87
N ALA A 75 -14.17 -9.19 9.01
CA ALA A 75 -15.38 -9.47 8.24
C ALA A 75 -15.18 -10.46 7.08
N GLY A 76 -13.94 -10.94 6.87
CA GLY A 76 -13.58 -11.94 5.87
C GLY A 76 -12.94 -11.41 4.59
N GLU A 77 -12.71 -10.09 4.50
CA GLU A 77 -12.08 -9.48 3.33
C GLU A 77 -10.59 -9.82 3.27
N GLN A 78 -10.16 -10.51 2.22
CA GLN A 78 -8.78 -10.95 2.07
C GLN A 78 -7.84 -9.88 1.50
N ILE A 79 -8.37 -8.92 0.74
CA ILE A 79 -7.64 -7.80 0.18
C ILE A 79 -8.51 -6.55 0.30
N VAL A 80 -7.96 -5.52 0.93
CA VAL A 80 -8.67 -4.26 1.19
C VAL A 80 -7.82 -3.08 0.74
N THR A 81 -8.37 -2.22 -0.10
CA THR A 81 -7.76 -0.93 -0.42
C THR A 81 -8.43 0.19 0.36
N SER A 82 -7.68 1.22 0.75
CA SER A 82 -8.15 2.30 1.60
C SER A 82 -8.56 3.56 0.83
N TYR A 83 -9.21 4.49 1.53
CA TYR A 83 -9.50 5.83 1.00
C TYR A 83 -8.22 6.65 0.87
N ARG A 84 -7.91 7.13 -0.34
CA ARG A 84 -6.76 7.96 -0.64
C ARG A 84 -7.11 9.44 -0.58
N ASN A 85 -6.41 10.19 0.26
CA ASN A 85 -6.57 11.63 0.44
C ASN A 85 -5.27 12.37 0.12
N THR A 86 -5.34 13.66 -0.17
CA THR A 86 -4.18 14.52 -0.46
C THR A 86 -3.97 15.50 0.71
N LYS A 87 -2.73 15.59 1.24
CA LYS A 87 -2.38 16.53 2.31
C LYS A 87 -2.27 17.97 1.83
N ASN A 88 -1.74 18.14 0.63
CA ASN A 88 -1.29 19.42 0.09
C ASN A 88 -2.15 19.92 -1.08
N PHE A 89 -3.46 19.78 -0.95
CA PHE A 89 -4.44 20.19 -1.98
C PHE A 89 -4.26 21.66 -2.42
N ALA A 90 -4.00 22.56 -1.47
CA ALA A 90 -3.98 23.99 -1.69
C ALA A 90 -2.60 24.55 -2.07
N ASP A 91 -1.55 23.72 -2.15
CA ASP A 91 -0.19 24.21 -2.39
C ASP A 91 -0.01 24.79 -3.80
N ASN A 92 -0.60 24.13 -4.79
CA ASN A 92 -0.52 24.55 -6.19
C ASN A 92 -1.58 23.83 -7.05
N TRP A 93 -1.74 24.30 -8.30
CA TRP A 93 -2.72 23.76 -9.24
C TRP A 93 -2.48 22.29 -9.58
N LEU A 94 -1.22 21.83 -9.59
CA LEU A 94 -0.88 20.44 -9.89
C LEU A 94 -1.34 19.52 -8.74
N SER A 95 -1.04 19.88 -7.49
CA SER A 95 -1.51 19.16 -6.31
C SER A 95 -3.03 19.08 -6.26
N ALA A 96 -3.72 20.19 -6.59
CA ALA A 96 -5.17 20.24 -6.67
C ALA A 96 -5.72 19.31 -7.77
N SER A 97 -5.12 19.33 -8.97
CA SER A 97 -5.53 18.46 -10.09
C SER A 97 -5.40 16.98 -9.75
N TYR A 98 -4.30 16.59 -9.12
CA TYR A 98 -4.10 15.23 -8.67
C TYR A 98 -5.08 14.83 -7.54
N ALA A 99 -5.35 15.74 -6.62
CA ALA A 99 -6.34 15.49 -5.57
C ALA A 99 -7.73 15.22 -6.15
N ILE A 100 -8.15 16.00 -7.16
CA ILE A 100 -9.42 15.79 -7.87
C ILE A 100 -9.40 14.44 -8.62
N HIS A 101 -8.29 14.10 -9.29
CA HIS A 101 -8.13 12.81 -9.95
C HIS A 101 -8.34 11.64 -8.96
N TRP A 102 -7.69 11.68 -7.81
CA TRP A 102 -7.83 10.64 -6.79
C TRP A 102 -9.21 10.63 -6.14
N LEU A 103 -9.78 11.81 -5.86
CA LEU A 103 -11.14 11.91 -5.34
C LEU A 103 -12.15 11.24 -6.28
N ARG A 104 -12.03 11.48 -7.59
CA ARG A 104 -12.84 10.81 -8.60
C ARG A 104 -12.68 9.29 -8.51
N THR A 105 -11.45 8.81 -8.46
CA THR A 105 -11.15 7.38 -8.44
C THR A 105 -11.73 6.71 -7.18
N VAL A 106 -11.50 7.27 -6.00
CA VAL A 106 -11.95 6.65 -4.74
C VAL A 106 -13.47 6.78 -4.56
N ARG A 107 -14.07 7.92 -4.90
CA ARG A 107 -15.50 8.16 -4.70
C ARG A 107 -16.39 7.58 -5.79
N LEU A 108 -16.02 7.70 -7.04
CA LEU A 108 -16.86 7.23 -8.15
C LEU A 108 -16.51 5.81 -8.60
N GLU A 109 -15.22 5.46 -8.64
CA GLU A 109 -14.82 4.13 -9.12
C GLU A 109 -14.84 3.10 -7.97
N HIS A 110 -13.99 3.26 -6.94
CA HIS A 110 -13.86 2.25 -5.87
C HIS A 110 -15.14 2.09 -5.08
N ARG A 111 -15.74 3.20 -4.65
CA ARG A 111 -16.98 3.15 -3.87
C ARG A 111 -18.14 2.56 -4.66
N ALA A 112 -18.31 2.96 -5.93
CA ALA A 112 -19.39 2.42 -6.76
C ALA A 112 -19.19 0.91 -6.99
N ARG A 113 -17.97 0.46 -7.29
CA ARG A 113 -17.68 -0.98 -7.45
C ARG A 113 -17.93 -1.74 -6.16
N SER A 114 -17.53 -1.21 -5.02
CA SER A 114 -17.76 -1.83 -3.71
C SER A 114 -19.25 -1.97 -3.40
N VAL A 115 -20.06 -0.93 -3.66
CA VAL A 115 -21.53 -0.97 -3.48
C VAL A 115 -22.19 -2.02 -4.39
N LEU A 116 -21.64 -2.22 -5.59
CA LEU A 116 -22.12 -3.21 -6.57
C LEU A 116 -21.57 -4.62 -6.33
N GLY A 117 -20.77 -4.83 -5.26
CA GLY A 117 -20.12 -6.13 -5.00
C GLY A 117 -19.04 -6.51 -6.03
N LEU A 118 -18.51 -5.54 -6.75
CA LEU A 118 -17.47 -5.75 -7.76
C LEU A 118 -16.08 -5.50 -7.15
N ALA A 119 -15.10 -6.32 -7.51
CA ALA A 119 -13.72 -6.11 -7.12
C ALA A 119 -13.20 -4.73 -7.56
N THR A 120 -12.50 -4.05 -6.66
CA THR A 120 -11.77 -2.82 -6.99
C THR A 120 -10.33 -3.14 -7.43
N ARG A 121 -9.38 -2.22 -7.24
CA ARG A 121 -7.96 -2.45 -7.45
C ARG A 121 -7.15 -1.77 -6.35
N ILE A 122 -5.96 -2.27 -6.10
CA ILE A 122 -4.97 -1.61 -5.25
C ILE A 122 -4.38 -0.40 -5.99
N GLN A 123 -3.96 0.59 -5.23
CA GLN A 123 -3.38 1.85 -5.76
C GLN A 123 -2.10 2.23 -4.99
N GLY A 124 -1.10 1.38 -5.03
CA GLY A 124 0.27 1.64 -4.57
C GLY A 124 0.46 1.69 -3.05
N THR A 125 -0.48 2.27 -2.29
CA THR A 125 -0.30 2.48 -0.85
C THR A 125 -1.60 2.35 -0.08
N GLY A 126 -1.50 2.09 1.25
CA GLY A 126 -2.67 1.99 2.12
C GLY A 126 -3.55 0.80 1.81
N PHE A 127 -2.98 -0.34 1.50
CA PHE A 127 -3.73 -1.56 1.26
C PHE A 127 -3.31 -2.69 2.20
N LEU A 128 -4.30 -3.49 2.58
CA LEU A 128 -4.16 -4.70 3.37
C LEU A 128 -4.34 -5.93 2.48
N PHE A 129 -3.60 -6.99 2.77
CA PHE A 129 -3.85 -8.30 2.18
C PHE A 129 -3.46 -9.44 3.14
N SER A 130 -4.16 -10.56 3.03
CA SER A 130 -3.88 -11.77 3.80
C SER A 130 -2.48 -12.32 3.49
N SER A 131 -1.78 -12.79 4.53
CA SER A 131 -0.48 -13.46 4.40
C SER A 131 -0.53 -14.68 3.48
N ALA A 132 -1.69 -15.32 3.38
CA ALA A 132 -1.90 -16.46 2.49
C ALA A 132 -1.57 -16.17 1.02
N LEU A 133 -1.73 -14.90 0.58
CA LEU A 133 -1.47 -14.47 -0.80
C LEU A 133 0.02 -14.34 -1.14
N VAL A 134 0.88 -14.32 -0.13
CA VAL A 134 2.35 -14.16 -0.29
C VAL A 134 3.14 -15.29 0.36
N LYS A 135 2.52 -16.44 0.62
CA LYS A 135 3.21 -17.65 1.15
C LYS A 135 4.37 -18.12 0.26
N ASN A 136 4.29 -17.84 -1.04
CA ASN A 136 5.35 -18.12 -2.00
C ASN A 136 6.23 -16.89 -2.29
N GLY A 137 6.23 -15.90 -1.39
CA GLY A 137 6.93 -14.63 -1.51
C GLY A 137 6.20 -13.62 -2.40
N TRP A 138 6.75 -12.40 -2.44
CA TRP A 138 6.28 -11.32 -3.30
C TRP A 138 6.94 -11.41 -4.68
N ASN A 139 6.18 -11.68 -5.72
CA ASN A 139 6.70 -11.92 -7.08
C ASN A 139 6.41 -10.78 -8.07
N TYR A 140 5.84 -9.67 -7.61
CA TYR A 140 5.45 -8.51 -8.42
C TYR A 140 6.55 -7.45 -8.40
N THR A 141 7.43 -7.45 -9.41
CA THR A 141 8.62 -6.58 -9.46
C THR A 141 8.56 -5.49 -10.54
N SER A 142 7.44 -5.37 -11.25
CA SER A 142 7.21 -4.33 -12.25
C SER A 142 7.07 -2.93 -11.63
N LEU A 143 7.07 -1.88 -12.46
CA LEU A 143 6.80 -0.50 -12.02
C LEU A 143 5.38 -0.30 -11.48
N THR A 144 4.46 -1.19 -11.83
CA THR A 144 3.06 -1.18 -11.39
C THR A 144 2.75 -2.49 -10.68
N GLU A 145 3.54 -2.80 -9.65
CA GLU A 145 3.44 -4.02 -8.86
C GLU A 145 2.05 -4.21 -8.24
N ASP A 146 1.42 -3.11 -7.85
CA ASP A 146 0.08 -3.05 -7.28
C ASP A 146 -1.00 -3.51 -8.28
N ARG A 147 -0.85 -3.13 -9.54
CA ARG A 147 -1.77 -3.56 -10.61
C ARG A 147 -1.57 -5.02 -10.98
N ALA A 148 -0.32 -5.46 -11.06
CA ALA A 148 0.00 -6.85 -11.34
C ALA A 148 -0.55 -7.75 -10.23
N PHE A 149 -0.31 -7.41 -8.96
CA PHE A 149 -0.88 -8.10 -7.81
C PHE A 149 -2.42 -8.11 -7.86
N SER A 150 -3.04 -6.96 -8.15
CA SER A 150 -4.51 -6.87 -8.24
C SER A 150 -5.08 -7.77 -9.34
N ALA A 151 -4.45 -7.81 -10.51
CA ALA A 151 -4.89 -8.62 -11.64
C ALA A 151 -4.80 -10.12 -11.32
N ASP A 152 -3.67 -10.57 -10.76
CA ASP A 152 -3.47 -11.97 -10.38
C ASP A 152 -4.41 -12.40 -9.26
N ALA A 153 -4.62 -11.55 -8.25
CA ALA A 153 -5.55 -11.83 -7.17
C ALA A 153 -6.99 -12.02 -7.69
N VAL A 154 -7.46 -11.12 -8.55
CA VAL A 154 -8.80 -11.23 -9.16
C VAL A 154 -8.88 -12.46 -10.08
N ALA A 155 -7.85 -12.75 -10.87
CA ALA A 155 -7.80 -13.94 -11.71
C ALA A 155 -7.82 -15.25 -10.89
N ALA A 156 -7.26 -15.22 -9.68
CA ALA A 156 -7.31 -16.32 -8.72
C ALA A 156 -8.65 -16.41 -7.94
N GLY A 157 -9.61 -15.53 -8.23
CA GLY A 157 -10.94 -15.53 -7.62
C GLY A 157 -11.08 -14.72 -6.34
N TYR A 158 -10.06 -13.96 -5.94
CA TYR A 158 -10.15 -13.06 -4.79
C TYR A 158 -10.90 -11.77 -5.15
N SER A 159 -11.69 -11.27 -4.20
CA SER A 159 -12.24 -9.92 -4.28
C SER A 159 -11.26 -8.92 -3.69
N ILE A 160 -11.24 -7.70 -4.25
CA ILE A 160 -10.53 -6.56 -3.66
C ILE A 160 -11.60 -5.57 -3.21
N SER A 161 -11.78 -5.45 -1.91
CA SER A 161 -12.77 -4.55 -1.32
C SER A 161 -12.19 -3.15 -1.06
N TYR A 162 -13.07 -2.21 -0.75
CA TYR A 162 -12.72 -0.82 -0.51
C TYR A 162 -13.22 -0.35 0.86
N CYS A 163 -12.30 0.11 1.70
CA CYS A 163 -12.62 0.67 3.01
C CYS A 163 -12.63 2.21 2.96
N ASP A 164 -13.81 2.81 2.85
CA ASP A 164 -14.00 4.27 2.83
C ASP A 164 -13.68 4.91 4.20
N ALA A 165 -13.78 4.16 5.28
CA ALA A 165 -13.56 4.65 6.65
C ALA A 165 -12.08 4.73 7.06
N ALA A 166 -11.17 4.17 6.25
CA ALA A 166 -9.73 4.14 6.51
C ALA A 166 -8.96 5.11 5.58
N PRO A 167 -8.90 6.42 5.86
CA PRO A 167 -8.20 7.37 5.02
C PRO A 167 -6.68 7.32 5.22
N VAL A 168 -5.96 7.29 4.10
CA VAL A 168 -4.52 7.53 3.99
C VAL A 168 -4.29 8.86 3.31
N SER A 169 -3.52 9.73 3.91
CA SER A 169 -3.14 11.03 3.33
C SER A 169 -1.69 10.98 2.85
N TYR A 170 -1.46 11.37 1.60
CA TYR A 170 -0.15 11.42 0.98
C TYR A 170 0.18 12.85 0.49
N THR A 171 1.46 13.12 0.27
CA THR A 171 1.94 14.39 -0.27
C THR A 171 2.17 14.27 -1.77
N HIS A 172 1.59 15.16 -2.56
CA HIS A 172 1.98 15.32 -3.95
C HIS A 172 3.24 16.14 -4.02
N LEU A 173 4.33 15.51 -4.47
CA LEU A 173 5.54 16.23 -4.81
C LEU A 173 5.33 16.92 -6.17
N THR A 174 5.72 18.19 -6.27
CA THR A 174 5.86 18.85 -7.55
C THR A 174 6.97 18.16 -8.33
N LEU A 175 6.78 17.98 -9.64
CA LEU A 175 7.87 17.53 -10.50
C LEU A 175 9.05 18.52 -10.30
N PRO A 176 10.29 18.02 -10.16
CA PRO A 176 11.44 18.90 -10.17
C PRO A 176 11.44 19.67 -11.49
N THR A 177 11.45 20.99 -11.38
CA THR A 177 11.58 21.94 -12.51
C THR A 177 12.96 21.85 -13.10
#